data_9e0e10741e4484f6038fd2ecb12f63e8
#
_entry.id   9e0e10741e4484f6038fd2ecb12f63e8
#
_cell.length_a   1.000
_cell.length_b   1.000
_cell.length_c   1.000
_cell.angle_alpha   90.00
_cell.angle_beta   90.00
_cell.angle_gamma   90.00
#
_symmetry.space_group_name_H-M   'P 1'
#
loop_
_entity.id
_entity.type
_entity.pdbx_description
1 polymer ?
#
loop_
_entity_poly.entity_id
_entity_poly.type
_entity_poly.pdbx_seq_one_letter_code
_entity_poly.pdbx_strand_id
1 'polypeptide(L)'
;IFAYEEVSLGKKTLIFNAGIETSIRVYESFKKLKYPIRHLDSTFSDKDRKEILAWFKNTPDAILTSVGILTTGFDEPTVKTIIINRATRSLTLYHQMIGRGSRKLPDKNQFQVIDLGNNVRRFGLWQDYINWQDAFKFPDRFLESRISELEDMEFEVEYEFPKGYDKFLDTASLESFNIKERYHLHIDNGQKGKKAVEESLENHF
;
A
#
# COMPACT_ATOMS: atom_id res chain seq x y z
N ILE A 1 7.68 -1.92 7.69
CA ILE A 1 8.96 -2.66 7.75
C ILE A 1 8.66 -4.13 7.98
N PHE A 2 8.00 -4.50 9.06
CA PHE A 2 7.72 -5.88 9.43
C PHE A 2 7.24 -6.76 8.25
N ALA A 3 6.18 -6.36 7.53
CA ALA A 3 5.69 -7.12 6.37
C ALA A 3 6.73 -7.26 5.23
N TYR A 4 7.63 -6.27 5.07
CA TYR A 4 8.75 -6.38 4.13
C TYR A 4 9.77 -7.43 4.59
N GLU A 5 10.14 -7.41 5.86
CA GLU A 5 11.11 -8.34 6.44
C GLU A 5 10.63 -9.78 6.38
N GLU A 6 9.34 -10.00 6.60
CA GLU A 6 8.74 -11.33 6.60
C GLU A 6 8.69 -11.98 5.21
N VAL A 7 8.26 -11.23 4.19
CA VAL A 7 7.97 -11.84 2.88
C VAL A 7 8.82 -11.32 1.71
N SER A 8 9.61 -10.26 1.92
CA SER A 8 10.26 -9.52 0.84
C SER A 8 11.70 -9.12 1.12
N LEU A 9 12.29 -9.61 2.21
CA LEU A 9 13.67 -9.28 2.59
C LEU A 9 14.65 -9.57 1.43
N GLY A 10 15.48 -8.57 1.09
CA GLY A 10 16.45 -8.67 0.00
C GLY A 10 15.85 -8.67 -1.41
N LYS A 11 14.56 -8.40 -1.57
CA LYS A 11 13.91 -8.29 -2.88
C LYS A 11 13.79 -6.83 -3.32
N LYS A 12 14.04 -6.59 -4.62
CA LYS A 12 13.83 -5.27 -5.21
C LYS A 12 12.36 -4.86 -5.04
N THR A 13 12.14 -3.73 -4.36
CA THR A 13 10.82 -3.34 -3.87
C THR A 13 10.44 -1.91 -4.28
N LEU A 14 9.22 -1.72 -4.75
CA LEU A 14 8.60 -0.41 -4.91
C LEU A 14 7.56 -0.19 -3.82
N ILE A 15 7.59 1.00 -3.19
CA ILE A 15 6.61 1.41 -2.17
C ILE A 15 5.85 2.64 -2.68
N PHE A 16 4.54 2.53 -2.81
CA PHE A 16 3.66 3.63 -3.21
C PHE A 16 2.95 4.23 -2.00
N ASN A 17 3.18 5.50 -1.73
CA ASN A 17 2.61 6.20 -0.58
C ASN A 17 1.52 7.19 -0.98
N ALA A 18 0.67 7.56 -0.01
CA ALA A 18 -0.39 8.54 -0.20
C ALA A 18 0.14 9.98 -0.31
N GLY A 19 1.22 10.30 0.41
CA GLY A 19 1.79 11.65 0.48
C GLY A 19 3.29 11.63 0.70
N ILE A 20 3.92 12.80 0.44
CA ILE A 20 5.38 12.98 0.51
C ILE A 20 5.89 12.74 1.94
N GLU A 21 5.22 13.30 2.94
CA GLU A 21 5.59 13.14 4.35
C GLU A 21 5.63 11.65 4.77
N THR A 22 4.58 10.89 4.42
CA THR A 22 4.54 9.45 4.68
C THR A 22 5.69 8.72 3.98
N SER A 23 6.00 9.08 2.74
CA SER A 23 7.09 8.49 1.98
C SER A 23 8.46 8.79 2.59
N ILE A 24 8.67 10.00 3.11
CA ILE A 24 9.88 10.39 3.83
C ILE A 24 10.01 9.60 5.13
N ARG A 25 8.95 9.46 5.92
CA ARG A 25 8.96 8.64 7.15
C ARG A 25 9.31 7.17 6.86
N VAL A 26 8.75 6.61 5.79
CA VAL A 26 9.12 5.26 5.33
C VAL A 26 10.61 5.21 4.97
N TYR A 27 11.10 6.17 4.17
CA TYR A 27 12.51 6.26 3.82
C TYR A 27 13.42 6.29 5.05
N GLU A 28 13.15 7.17 6.00
CA GLU A 28 13.95 7.32 7.22
C GLU A 28 13.95 6.04 8.06
N SER A 29 12.79 5.40 8.20
CA SER A 29 12.63 4.17 8.98
C SER A 29 13.45 3.01 8.40
N PHE A 30 13.42 2.80 7.08
CA PHE A 30 14.22 1.78 6.41
C PHE A 30 15.71 2.13 6.42
N LYS A 31 16.04 3.41 6.22
CA LYS A 31 17.42 3.90 6.26
C LYS A 31 18.07 3.69 7.63
N LYS A 32 17.32 3.92 8.72
CA LYS A 32 17.77 3.67 10.09
C LYS A 32 18.19 2.20 10.30
N LEU A 33 17.50 1.27 9.64
CA LEU A 33 17.81 -0.15 9.64
C LEU A 33 18.85 -0.56 8.58
N LYS A 34 19.47 0.43 7.89
CA LYS A 34 20.51 0.25 6.87
C LYS A 34 20.07 -0.50 5.62
N TYR A 35 18.77 -0.51 5.30
CA TYR A 35 18.29 -1.02 4.02
C TYR A 35 18.70 -0.09 2.86
N PRO A 36 18.99 -0.62 1.66
CA PRO A 36 19.29 0.17 0.47
C PRO A 36 18.01 0.83 -0.07
N ILE A 37 17.66 1.98 0.50
CA ILE A 37 16.44 2.71 0.16
C ILE A 37 16.74 4.11 -0.36
N ARG A 38 15.97 4.56 -1.37
CA ARG A 38 15.86 5.95 -1.80
C ARG A 38 14.41 6.38 -1.87
N HIS A 39 14.20 7.69 -1.77
CA HIS A 39 12.90 8.35 -1.93
C HIS A 39 12.86 9.13 -3.23
N LEU A 40 11.68 9.17 -3.86
CA LEU A 40 11.44 9.93 -5.09
C LEU A 40 10.01 10.45 -5.16
N ASP A 41 9.86 11.78 -5.38
CA ASP A 41 8.57 12.43 -5.61
C ASP A 41 8.66 13.48 -6.73
N SER A 42 7.59 14.25 -6.93
CA SER A 42 7.49 15.24 -8.00
C SER A 42 8.38 16.48 -7.80
N THR A 43 8.97 16.69 -6.63
CA THR A 43 9.81 17.86 -6.33
C THR A 43 11.26 17.69 -6.79
N PHE A 44 11.66 16.46 -7.10
CA PHE A 44 13.02 16.14 -7.57
C PHE A 44 13.27 16.66 -8.98
N SER A 45 14.48 17.18 -9.21
CA SER A 45 14.92 17.57 -10.56
C SER A 45 15.01 16.35 -11.49
N ASP A 46 14.94 16.60 -12.79
CA ASP A 46 15.09 15.52 -13.80
C ASP A 46 16.44 14.80 -13.70
N LYS A 47 17.48 15.51 -13.27
CA LYS A 47 18.82 14.95 -13.04
C LYS A 47 18.81 13.98 -11.88
N ASP A 48 18.29 14.41 -10.72
CA ASP A 48 18.23 13.57 -9.52
C ASP A 48 17.33 12.37 -9.73
N ARG A 49 16.19 12.58 -10.43
CA ARG A 49 15.29 11.49 -10.83
C ARG A 49 16.02 10.42 -11.64
N LYS A 50 16.78 10.82 -12.67
CA LYS A 50 17.54 9.88 -13.51
C LYS A 50 18.58 9.12 -12.68
N GLU A 51 19.27 9.81 -11.78
CA GLU A 51 20.26 9.20 -10.90
C GLU A 51 19.62 8.17 -9.96
N ILE A 52 18.51 8.51 -9.32
CA ILE A 52 17.80 7.60 -8.42
C ILE A 52 17.28 6.37 -9.17
N LEU A 53 16.71 6.56 -10.36
CA LEU A 53 16.21 5.45 -11.17
C LEU A 53 17.34 4.56 -11.69
N ALA A 54 18.48 5.12 -12.07
CA ALA A 54 19.66 4.36 -12.46
C ALA A 54 20.22 3.54 -11.28
N TRP A 55 20.29 4.14 -10.10
CA TRP A 55 20.67 3.42 -8.88
C TRP A 55 19.69 2.27 -8.58
N PHE A 56 18.38 2.53 -8.64
CA PHE A 56 17.37 1.51 -8.38
C PHE A 56 17.49 0.33 -9.36
N LYS A 57 17.75 0.62 -10.64
CA LYS A 57 17.95 -0.39 -11.67
C LYS A 57 19.17 -1.27 -11.36
N ASN A 58 20.28 -0.67 -10.95
CA ASN A 58 21.56 -1.34 -10.78
C ASN A 58 21.77 -2.02 -9.41
N THR A 59 20.88 -1.77 -8.45
CA THR A 59 20.97 -2.35 -7.09
C THR A 59 19.94 -3.47 -6.96
N PRO A 60 20.37 -4.74 -6.78
CA PRO A 60 19.48 -5.90 -6.82
C PRO A 60 18.38 -5.93 -5.76
N ASP A 61 18.68 -5.46 -4.55
CA ASP A 61 17.81 -5.44 -3.37
C ASP A 61 17.29 -4.03 -3.04
N ALA A 62 17.38 -3.10 -4.01
CA ALA A 62 16.98 -1.71 -3.83
C ALA A 62 15.51 -1.58 -3.43
N ILE A 63 15.24 -0.67 -2.51
CA ILE A 63 13.90 -0.22 -2.14
C ILE A 63 13.73 1.21 -2.64
N LEU A 64 12.67 1.46 -3.41
CA LEU A 64 12.31 2.79 -3.86
C LEU A 64 10.93 3.17 -3.33
N THR A 65 10.89 4.16 -2.43
CA THR A 65 9.65 4.72 -1.91
C THR A 65 9.27 5.98 -2.69
N SER A 66 7.99 6.07 -3.11
CA SER A 66 7.57 7.15 -4.01
C SER A 66 6.14 7.63 -3.81
N VAL A 67 5.86 8.82 -4.38
CA VAL A 67 4.54 9.44 -4.43
C VAL A 67 4.23 9.90 -5.85
N GLY A 68 3.19 9.30 -6.47
CA GLY A 68 2.56 9.78 -7.70
C GLY A 68 3.32 9.63 -9.02
N ILE A 69 4.60 9.29 -9.03
CA ILE A 69 5.45 9.43 -10.23
C ILE A 69 5.90 8.13 -10.89
N LEU A 70 5.81 6.98 -10.24
CA LEU A 70 6.24 5.69 -10.80
C LEU A 70 5.08 4.85 -11.36
N THR A 71 3.88 5.39 -11.38
CA THR A 71 2.68 4.71 -11.87
C THR A 71 2.60 4.66 -13.37
N THR A 72 3.28 5.59 -14.07
CA THR A 72 3.35 5.65 -15.55
C THR A 72 4.80 5.81 -16.01
N GLY A 73 5.12 5.29 -17.17
CA GLY A 73 6.41 5.52 -17.84
C GLY A 73 7.66 4.88 -17.21
N PHE A 74 7.54 4.23 -16.04
CA PHE A 74 8.66 3.55 -15.38
C PHE A 74 8.69 2.07 -15.76
N ASP A 75 9.81 1.63 -16.32
CA ASP A 75 10.02 0.23 -16.74
C ASP A 75 11.22 -0.41 -16.03
N GLU A 76 10.91 -1.23 -15.03
CA GLU A 76 11.91 -2.01 -14.30
C GLU A 76 11.36 -3.42 -14.00
N PRO A 77 11.60 -4.40 -14.88
CA PRO A 77 11.00 -5.72 -14.75
C PRO A 77 11.58 -6.56 -13.58
N THR A 78 12.71 -6.15 -13.01
CA THR A 78 13.35 -6.86 -11.89
C THR A 78 12.67 -6.60 -10.54
N VAL A 79 11.66 -5.73 -10.47
CA VAL A 79 10.86 -5.49 -9.26
C VAL A 79 10.14 -6.77 -8.84
N LYS A 80 10.42 -7.25 -7.64
CA LYS A 80 9.86 -8.48 -7.07
C LYS A 80 8.78 -8.25 -6.02
N THR A 81 8.70 -7.02 -5.48
CA THR A 81 7.70 -6.65 -4.46
C THR A 81 7.11 -5.28 -4.72
N ILE A 82 5.80 -5.20 -4.57
CA ILE A 82 5.02 -3.94 -4.56
C ILE A 82 4.40 -3.77 -3.18
N ILE A 83 4.68 -2.65 -2.53
CA ILE A 83 4.01 -2.26 -1.28
C ILE A 83 3.09 -1.08 -1.57
N ILE A 84 1.80 -1.25 -1.36
CA ILE A 84 0.79 -0.20 -1.53
C ILE A 84 0.47 0.39 -0.17
N ASN A 85 1.23 1.42 0.24
CA ASN A 85 1.05 2.15 1.49
C ASN A 85 0.11 3.35 1.28
N ARG A 86 -1.00 3.10 0.61
CA ARG A 86 -2.07 4.08 0.37
C ARG A 86 -3.39 3.41 0.08
N ALA A 87 -4.48 3.98 0.57
CA ALA A 87 -5.81 3.69 0.03
C ALA A 87 -6.04 4.50 -1.26
N THR A 88 -6.74 3.92 -2.23
CA THR A 88 -7.16 4.63 -3.45
C THR A 88 -8.62 4.31 -3.78
N ARG A 89 -9.30 5.28 -4.43
CA ARG A 89 -10.63 5.07 -5.04
C ARG A 89 -10.53 4.79 -6.54
N SER A 90 -9.33 4.80 -7.10
CA SER A 90 -9.10 4.58 -8.52
C SER A 90 -8.65 3.14 -8.77
N LEU A 91 -9.53 2.35 -9.39
CA LEU A 91 -9.23 1.00 -9.88
C LEU A 91 -8.03 1.02 -10.83
N THR A 92 -8.00 1.99 -11.75
CA THR A 92 -6.89 2.15 -12.70
C THR A 92 -5.56 2.37 -11.98
N LEU A 93 -5.52 3.24 -10.98
CA LEU A 93 -4.30 3.51 -10.21
C LEU A 93 -3.85 2.27 -9.44
N TYR A 94 -4.79 1.53 -8.83
CA TYR A 94 -4.51 0.26 -8.16
C TYR A 94 -3.81 -0.73 -9.10
N HIS A 95 -4.39 -0.96 -10.29
CA HIS A 95 -3.81 -1.85 -11.29
C HIS A 95 -2.48 -1.34 -11.86
N GLN A 96 -2.31 -0.04 -12.04
CA GLN A 96 -1.05 0.55 -12.49
C GLN A 96 0.08 0.33 -11.48
N MET A 97 -0.18 0.49 -10.18
CA MET A 97 0.81 0.25 -9.13
C MET A 97 1.25 -1.23 -9.12
N ILE A 98 0.31 -2.16 -9.09
CA ILE A 98 0.62 -3.60 -9.07
C ILE A 98 1.29 -4.02 -10.38
N GLY A 99 0.86 -3.48 -11.50
CA GLY A 99 1.42 -3.73 -12.83
C GLY A 99 2.92 -3.42 -12.95
N ARG A 100 3.51 -2.63 -12.04
CA ARG A 100 4.97 -2.44 -11.99
C ARG A 100 5.72 -3.69 -11.55
N GLY A 101 5.09 -4.55 -10.75
CA GLY A 101 5.66 -5.83 -10.33
C GLY A 101 5.37 -6.99 -11.27
N SER A 102 4.33 -6.90 -12.10
CA SER A 102 3.84 -8.03 -12.89
C SER A 102 4.67 -8.37 -14.15
N ARG A 103 5.68 -7.57 -14.46
CA ARG A 103 6.51 -7.79 -15.67
C ARG A 103 7.31 -9.07 -15.57
N LYS A 104 7.25 -9.86 -16.62
CA LYS A 104 7.90 -11.17 -16.67
C LYS A 104 9.38 -11.05 -17.02
N LEU A 105 10.19 -11.90 -16.41
CA LEU A 105 11.57 -12.24 -16.78
C LEU A 105 11.70 -13.75 -16.80
N PRO A 106 12.69 -14.32 -17.51
CA PRO A 106 12.89 -15.76 -17.57
C PRO A 106 13.01 -16.44 -16.20
N ASP A 107 13.62 -15.74 -15.25
CA ASP A 107 13.91 -16.17 -13.87
C ASP A 107 12.95 -15.58 -12.82
N LYS A 108 11.89 -14.89 -13.25
CA LYS A 108 10.88 -14.27 -12.38
C LYS A 108 9.50 -14.87 -12.62
N ASN A 109 9.17 -15.91 -11.87
CA ASN A 109 7.89 -16.61 -11.98
C ASN A 109 6.77 -16.00 -11.16
N GLN A 110 7.10 -15.17 -10.17
CA GLN A 110 6.14 -14.54 -9.26
C GLN A 110 6.65 -13.18 -8.75
N PHE A 111 5.74 -12.37 -8.28
CA PHE A 111 6.02 -11.15 -7.51
C PHE A 111 5.05 -11.07 -6.34
N GLN A 112 5.39 -10.27 -5.36
CA GLN A 112 4.59 -10.10 -4.15
C GLN A 112 3.91 -8.74 -4.13
N VAL A 113 2.69 -8.70 -3.59
CA VAL A 113 1.95 -7.47 -3.31
C VAL A 113 1.65 -7.43 -1.83
N ILE A 114 2.04 -6.34 -1.17
CA ILE A 114 1.72 -6.03 0.22
C ILE A 114 0.78 -4.83 0.19
N ASP A 115 -0.50 -5.03 0.45
CA ASP A 115 -1.51 -3.98 0.42
C ASP A 115 -1.83 -3.50 1.84
N LEU A 116 -1.18 -2.40 2.25
CA LEU A 116 -1.42 -1.74 3.54
C LEU A 116 -2.60 -0.75 3.49
N GLY A 117 -3.09 -0.45 2.29
CA GLY A 117 -4.21 0.47 2.04
C GLY A 117 -5.57 -0.22 1.98
N ASN A 118 -5.62 -1.54 2.19
CA ASN A 118 -6.85 -2.35 2.09
C ASN A 118 -7.60 -2.17 0.76
N ASN A 119 -6.84 -2.03 -0.34
CA ASN A 119 -7.41 -1.83 -1.68
C ASN A 119 -7.99 -3.14 -2.24
N VAL A 120 -7.40 -4.28 -1.87
CA VAL A 120 -7.91 -5.62 -2.24
C VAL A 120 -9.36 -5.78 -1.80
N ARG A 121 -9.71 -5.34 -0.59
CA ARG A 121 -11.09 -5.40 -0.10
C ARG A 121 -12.06 -4.54 -0.92
N ARG A 122 -11.57 -3.50 -1.61
CA ARG A 122 -12.40 -2.62 -2.44
C ARG A 122 -12.49 -3.08 -3.88
N PHE A 123 -11.39 -3.60 -4.44
CA PHE A 123 -11.27 -3.85 -5.88
C PHE A 123 -11.13 -5.33 -6.24
N GLY A 124 -10.99 -6.23 -5.25
CA GLY A 124 -10.65 -7.63 -5.45
C GLY A 124 -9.15 -7.85 -5.68
N LEU A 125 -8.77 -9.08 -5.95
CA LEU A 125 -7.39 -9.42 -6.28
C LEU A 125 -7.02 -8.87 -7.66
N TRP A 126 -5.78 -8.50 -7.85
CA TRP A 126 -5.29 -7.97 -9.13
C TRP A 126 -5.48 -8.93 -10.31
N GLN A 127 -5.52 -10.21 -10.07
CA GLN A 127 -5.71 -11.27 -11.06
C GLN A 127 -7.17 -11.57 -11.36
N ASP A 128 -8.12 -11.01 -10.60
CA ASP A 128 -9.54 -11.22 -10.84
C ASP A 128 -9.96 -10.63 -12.18
N TYR A 129 -10.93 -11.28 -12.82
CA TYR A 129 -11.51 -10.73 -14.04
C TYR A 129 -12.24 -9.43 -13.76
N ILE A 130 -11.98 -8.44 -14.59
CA ILE A 130 -12.66 -7.14 -14.55
C ILE A 130 -13.27 -6.85 -15.90
N ASN A 131 -14.58 -6.61 -15.93
CA ASN A 131 -15.23 -6.01 -17.08
C ASN A 131 -14.91 -4.50 -17.09
N TRP A 132 -13.82 -4.14 -17.77
CA TRP A 132 -13.35 -2.76 -17.85
C TRP A 132 -14.35 -1.80 -18.48
N GLN A 133 -15.19 -2.27 -19.42
CA GLN A 133 -16.22 -1.42 -20.04
C GLN A 133 -17.27 -1.00 -19.02
N ASP A 134 -17.74 -1.92 -18.19
CA ASP A 134 -18.71 -1.63 -17.14
C ASP A 134 -18.09 -0.81 -16.01
N ALA A 135 -16.86 -1.14 -15.61
CA ALA A 135 -16.13 -0.39 -14.58
C ALA A 135 -15.90 1.08 -14.97
N PHE A 136 -15.70 1.38 -16.26
CA PHE A 136 -15.57 2.75 -16.74
C PHE A 136 -16.90 3.46 -16.97
N LYS A 137 -17.93 2.76 -17.45
CA LYS A 137 -19.26 3.35 -17.66
C LYS A 137 -20.01 3.59 -16.37
N PHE A 138 -19.87 2.69 -15.39
CA PHE A 138 -20.64 2.69 -14.16
C PHE A 138 -19.75 2.44 -12.95
N PRO A 139 -18.79 3.35 -12.63
CA PRO A 139 -17.79 3.13 -11.60
C PRO A 139 -18.39 2.90 -10.19
N ASP A 140 -19.46 3.61 -9.85
CA ASP A 140 -20.12 3.47 -8.55
C ASP A 140 -20.78 2.09 -8.41
N ARG A 141 -21.50 1.64 -9.44
CA ARG A 141 -22.12 0.32 -9.49
C ARG A 141 -21.09 -0.81 -9.41
N PHE A 142 -19.94 -0.63 -10.07
CA PHE A 142 -18.84 -1.59 -10.00
C PHE A 142 -18.29 -1.69 -8.57
N LEU A 143 -18.10 -0.57 -7.90
CA LEU A 143 -17.61 -0.55 -6.51
C LEU A 143 -18.63 -1.14 -5.53
N GLU A 144 -19.92 -0.83 -5.70
CA GLU A 144 -21.02 -1.36 -4.88
C GLU A 144 -21.15 -2.89 -5.03
N SER A 145 -21.06 -3.42 -6.25
CA SER A 145 -21.12 -4.87 -6.47
C SER A 145 -19.95 -5.60 -5.81
N ARG A 146 -18.74 -5.01 -5.81
CA ARG A 146 -17.57 -5.59 -5.15
C ARG A 146 -17.68 -5.57 -3.64
N ILE A 147 -18.23 -4.51 -3.06
CA ILE A 147 -18.46 -4.43 -1.62
C ILE A 147 -19.49 -5.48 -1.19
N SER A 148 -20.59 -5.63 -1.92
CA SER A 148 -21.62 -6.63 -1.64
C SER A 148 -21.08 -8.06 -1.74
N GLU A 149 -20.30 -8.39 -2.79
CA GLU A 149 -19.63 -9.70 -2.92
C GLU A 149 -18.70 -10.01 -1.74
N LEU A 150 -18.12 -9.00 -1.13
CA LEU A 150 -17.19 -9.14 -0.01
C LEU A 150 -17.90 -9.19 1.35
N GLU A 151 -19.07 -8.56 1.48
CA GLU A 151 -19.94 -8.66 2.67
C GLU A 151 -20.55 -10.06 2.78
N ASP A 152 -20.84 -10.71 1.64
CA ASP A 152 -21.33 -12.09 1.59
C ASP A 152 -20.23 -13.15 1.83
N MET A 153 -18.95 -12.76 1.75
CA MET A 153 -17.83 -13.59 2.13
C MET A 153 -17.46 -13.29 3.59
N GLU A 154 -17.87 -14.14 4.52
CA GLU A 154 -17.34 -14.14 5.89
C GLU A 154 -15.83 -14.37 5.83
N PHE A 155 -15.05 -13.29 5.78
CA PHE A 155 -13.63 -13.36 6.02
C PHE A 155 -13.40 -13.42 7.53
N GLU A 156 -13.35 -14.61 8.08
CA GLU A 156 -12.57 -14.84 9.29
C GLU A 156 -11.10 -14.65 8.93
N VAL A 157 -10.65 -13.42 8.99
CA VAL A 157 -9.21 -13.13 8.94
C VAL A 157 -8.70 -13.26 10.37
N GLU A 158 -8.32 -14.46 10.77
CA GLU A 158 -7.47 -14.64 11.94
C GLU A 158 -6.11 -13.97 11.65
N TYR A 159 -5.94 -12.75 12.15
CA TYR A 159 -4.62 -12.15 12.25
C TYR A 159 -3.91 -12.76 13.46
N GLU A 160 -3.18 -13.84 13.28
CA GLU A 160 -2.14 -14.19 14.21
C GLU A 160 -1.00 -13.18 14.08
N PHE A 161 -0.94 -12.23 15.02
CA PHE A 161 0.25 -11.39 15.13
C PHE A 161 1.44 -12.30 15.48
N PRO A 162 2.57 -12.20 14.76
CA PRO A 162 3.75 -12.98 15.08
C PRO A 162 4.15 -12.80 16.54
N LYS A 163 4.56 -13.87 17.21
CA LYS A 163 5.01 -13.83 18.60
C LYS A 163 6.11 -12.78 18.79
N GLY A 164 5.85 -11.77 19.61
CA GLY A 164 6.75 -10.65 19.88
C GLY A 164 6.41 -9.35 19.16
N TYR A 165 5.28 -9.27 18.44
CA TYR A 165 4.79 -8.04 17.79
C TYR A 165 4.55 -6.91 18.81
N ASP A 166 4.11 -7.25 20.00
CA ASP A 166 3.91 -6.38 21.16
C ASP A 166 5.19 -5.62 21.59
N LYS A 167 6.38 -6.08 21.22
CA LYS A 167 7.66 -5.39 21.48
C LYS A 167 7.97 -4.26 20.51
N PHE A 168 7.28 -4.20 19.39
CA PHE A 168 7.51 -3.24 18.29
C PHE A 168 6.39 -2.21 18.13
N LEU A 169 5.26 -2.41 18.80
CA LEU A 169 4.21 -1.41 18.90
C LEU A 169 4.68 -0.34 19.88
N ASP A 170 5.12 0.81 19.34
CA ASP A 170 5.18 1.99 20.18
C ASP A 170 3.75 2.40 20.59
N THR A 171 3.64 3.17 21.65
CA THR A 171 2.34 3.61 22.21
C THR A 171 1.48 4.31 21.13
N ALA A 172 2.10 5.06 20.24
CA ALA A 172 1.42 5.77 19.16
C ALA A 172 0.78 4.82 18.11
N SER A 173 1.40 3.68 17.84
CA SER A 173 0.85 2.66 16.92
C SER A 173 -0.37 1.95 17.52
N LEU A 174 -0.34 1.65 18.82
CA LEU A 174 -1.49 1.12 19.57
C LEU A 174 -2.65 2.12 19.63
N GLU A 175 -2.34 3.38 19.86
CA GLU A 175 -3.31 4.47 19.88
C GLU A 175 -4.00 4.63 18.51
N SER A 176 -3.25 4.58 17.42
CA SER A 176 -3.81 4.68 16.07
C SER A 176 -4.71 3.49 15.72
N PHE A 177 -4.41 2.31 16.20
CA PHE A 177 -5.24 1.12 16.05
C PHE A 177 -6.55 1.26 16.84
N ASN A 178 -6.48 1.68 18.08
CA ASN A 178 -7.65 1.93 18.91
C ASN A 178 -8.58 3.02 18.35
N ILE A 179 -8.03 4.06 17.70
CA ILE A 179 -8.82 5.09 17.02
C ILE A 179 -9.59 4.48 15.84
N LYS A 180 -8.98 3.61 15.05
CA LYS A 180 -9.64 2.94 13.92
C LYS A 180 -10.77 2.02 14.38
N GLU A 181 -10.56 1.22 15.40
CA GLU A 181 -11.61 0.36 15.98
C GLU A 181 -12.77 1.17 16.52
N ARG A 182 -12.49 2.26 17.25
CA ARG A 182 -13.53 3.17 17.76
C ARG A 182 -14.28 3.86 16.62
N TYR A 183 -13.59 4.27 15.56
CA TYR A 183 -14.22 4.85 14.38
C TYR A 183 -15.23 3.88 13.76
N HIS A 184 -14.88 2.62 13.57
CA HIS A 184 -15.80 1.60 13.07
C HIS A 184 -16.99 1.39 14.01
N LEU A 185 -16.73 1.33 15.31
CA LEU A 185 -17.80 1.19 16.32
C LEU A 185 -18.80 2.36 16.26
N HIS A 186 -18.32 3.59 16.06
CA HIS A 186 -19.18 4.78 15.90
C HIS A 186 -19.97 4.76 14.59
N ILE A 187 -19.39 4.27 13.50
CA ILE A 187 -20.09 4.11 12.22
C ILE A 187 -21.18 3.03 12.35
N ASP A 188 -20.90 1.88 12.96
CA ASP A 188 -21.84 0.79 13.18
C ASP A 188 -23.03 1.22 14.09
N ASN A 189 -22.79 2.20 14.98
CA ASN A 189 -23.84 2.84 15.78
C ASN A 189 -24.61 3.95 15.01
N GLY A 190 -24.42 4.07 13.69
CA GLY A 190 -25.17 4.98 12.82
C GLY A 190 -24.72 6.45 12.86
N GLN A 191 -23.54 6.73 13.39
CA GLN A 191 -22.99 8.09 13.39
C GLN A 191 -22.44 8.46 11.99
N LYS A 192 -22.59 9.74 11.60
CA LYS A 192 -22.00 10.23 10.35
C LYS A 192 -20.47 10.34 10.49
N GLY A 193 -19.73 9.93 9.44
CA GLY A 193 -18.29 9.74 9.46
C GLY A 193 -17.46 10.87 10.07
N LYS A 194 -17.80 12.14 9.82
CA LYS A 194 -17.07 13.28 10.40
C LYS A 194 -17.19 13.31 11.94
N LYS A 195 -18.39 13.10 12.46
CA LYS A 195 -18.66 13.11 13.91
C LYS A 195 -18.00 11.91 14.59
N ALA A 196 -17.99 10.73 13.93
CA ALA A 196 -17.33 9.55 14.45
C ALA A 196 -15.80 9.74 14.58
N VAL A 197 -15.17 10.48 13.66
CA VAL A 197 -13.74 10.83 13.76
C VAL A 197 -13.49 11.80 14.92
N GLU A 198 -14.29 12.85 15.05
CA GLU A 198 -14.15 13.84 16.13
C GLU A 198 -14.29 13.18 17.52
N GLU A 199 -15.32 12.36 17.74
CA GLU A 199 -15.53 11.65 19.00
C GLU A 199 -14.44 10.59 19.27
N SER A 200 -13.88 9.97 18.23
CA SER A 200 -12.76 9.02 18.37
C SER A 200 -11.46 9.72 18.78
N LEU A 201 -11.28 11.00 18.45
CA LEU A 201 -10.13 11.81 18.83
C LEU A 201 -10.30 12.45 20.21
N GLU A 202 -11.50 12.97 20.54
CA GLU A 202 -11.77 13.64 21.82
C GLU A 202 -11.63 12.71 23.04
N ASN A 203 -11.88 11.42 22.87
CA ASN A 203 -11.70 10.43 23.95
C ASN A 203 -10.23 9.97 24.15
N HIS A 204 -9.28 10.63 23.47
CA HIS A 204 -7.86 10.27 23.53
C HIS A 204 -7.01 11.33 24.25
N PHE A 205 -7.60 12.45 24.63
CA PHE A 205 -7.05 13.51 25.48
C PHE A 205 -7.88 13.61 26.76
#